data_53306ef54400efc2022750cfb476c395
#
_entry.id   53306ef54400efc2022750cfb476c395
#
_cell.length_a   1.000
_cell.length_b   1.000
_cell.length_c   1.000
_cell.angle_alpha   90.00
_cell.angle_beta   90.00
_cell.angle_gamma   90.00
#
_symmetry.space_group_name_H-M   'P 1'
#
loop_
_entity.id
_entity.type
_entity.pdbx_description
1 polymer ?
#
loop_
_entity_poly.entity_id
_entity_poly.type
_entity_poly.pdbx_seq_one_letter_code
_entity_poly.pdbx_strand_id
1 'polypeptide(L)'
;MTPQNNRAILLALLMVLFATTTSRAEDRYAFIVSGDCQYLAENSAAPMKLDPYAEIANSRFIKLMNKFQGKTISKKLGGGKVSGDILGILVTGDLIESLDKRGGNYPPMQRFEWKRFQADYGLKGGDGRLPWPVYELHGNHDGPQGDTFVIEGIISRNKERPGVSSRSTNGLHYSWDWGPLHLVNLGIFVGEGEKKREGHHYSPRSSLEFLKEDLGKRVGASGRPVILSFHLPPFIAEYDWPKEDLAEFWKTINAYNVVAMFHGHTHGSPPSRNRWNGRQFAPKLKDGLDLF
;
A
#
# COMPACT_ATOMS: atom_id res chain seq x y z
N MET A 1 -24.05 -45.18 -75.35
CA MET A 1 -24.18 -45.14 -73.91
C MET A 1 -22.97 -44.34 -73.37
N THR A 2 -23.24 -43.07 -73.06
CA THR A 2 -22.22 -42.12 -72.56
C THR A 2 -22.45 -41.88 -71.05
N PRO A 3 -21.43 -41.95 -70.22
CA PRO A 3 -21.61 -41.63 -68.79
C PRO A 3 -21.54 -40.10 -68.58
N GLN A 4 -22.57 -39.63 -67.82
CA GLN A 4 -22.67 -38.26 -67.39
C GLN A 4 -21.65 -37.94 -66.30
N ASN A 5 -20.88 -36.88 -66.52
CA ASN A 5 -20.00 -36.28 -65.55
C ASN A 5 -20.73 -35.36 -64.61
N ASN A 6 -20.95 -35.78 -63.35
CA ASN A 6 -21.41 -34.89 -62.26
C ASN A 6 -20.19 -34.19 -61.66
N ARG A 7 -20.03 -32.91 -62.02
CA ARG A 7 -19.09 -32.03 -61.32
C ARG A 7 -19.83 -31.38 -60.12
N ALA A 8 -19.55 -31.86 -58.93
CA ALA A 8 -19.94 -31.16 -57.72
C ALA A 8 -19.12 -29.88 -57.53
N ILE A 9 -19.75 -28.74 -57.55
CA ILE A 9 -19.14 -27.45 -57.28
C ILE A 9 -19.08 -27.32 -55.76
N LEU A 10 -17.85 -27.41 -55.18
CA LEU A 10 -17.59 -27.17 -53.75
C LEU A 10 -17.50 -25.65 -53.54
N LEU A 11 -18.55 -25.07 -52.97
CA LEU A 11 -18.56 -23.67 -52.57
C LEU A 11 -17.80 -23.57 -51.24
N ALA A 12 -16.57 -23.11 -51.26
CA ALA A 12 -15.80 -22.81 -50.05
C ALA A 12 -16.30 -21.45 -49.48
N LEU A 13 -17.05 -21.51 -48.41
CA LEU A 13 -17.48 -20.32 -47.68
C LEU A 13 -16.29 -19.83 -46.84
N LEU A 14 -15.62 -18.78 -47.33
CA LEU A 14 -14.53 -18.11 -46.58
C LEU A 14 -15.17 -17.22 -45.52
N MET A 15 -15.32 -17.74 -44.27
CA MET A 15 -15.66 -16.90 -43.12
C MET A 15 -14.44 -16.05 -42.74
N VAL A 16 -14.45 -14.78 -43.18
CA VAL A 16 -13.51 -13.78 -42.63
C VAL A 16 -14.02 -13.37 -41.25
N LEU A 17 -13.46 -13.97 -40.20
CA LEU A 17 -13.62 -13.49 -38.84
C LEU A 17 -12.88 -12.16 -38.74
N PHE A 18 -13.60 -11.06 -38.86
CA PHE A 18 -13.13 -9.77 -38.36
C PHE A 18 -13.10 -9.85 -36.84
N ALA A 19 -11.96 -10.18 -36.27
CA ALA A 19 -11.66 -9.88 -34.89
C ALA A 19 -11.62 -8.35 -34.77
N THR A 20 -12.75 -7.73 -34.44
CA THR A 20 -12.75 -6.36 -33.97
C THR A 20 -12.01 -6.38 -32.63
N THR A 21 -10.71 -6.08 -32.66
CA THR A 21 -10.01 -5.67 -31.45
C THR A 21 -10.64 -4.35 -31.03
N THR A 22 -11.68 -4.42 -30.21
CA THR A 22 -12.07 -3.26 -29.43
C THR A 22 -10.86 -2.90 -28.60
N SER A 23 -10.17 -1.84 -28.98
CA SER A 23 -9.21 -1.17 -28.10
C SER A 23 -9.97 -0.85 -26.82
N ARG A 24 -9.86 -1.72 -25.80
CA ARG A 24 -10.25 -1.34 -24.46
C ARG A 24 -9.46 -0.09 -24.15
N ALA A 25 -10.16 0.99 -23.86
CA ALA A 25 -9.52 2.14 -23.25
C ALA A 25 -8.69 1.58 -22.09
N GLU A 26 -7.38 1.82 -22.10
CA GLU A 26 -6.51 1.34 -21.02
C GLU A 26 -7.09 1.90 -19.74
N ASP A 27 -7.57 1.03 -18.86
CA ASP A 27 -8.07 1.41 -17.55
C ASP A 27 -6.89 2.03 -16.79
N ARG A 28 -6.94 3.33 -16.57
CA ARG A 28 -5.90 4.08 -15.89
C ARG A 28 -6.35 4.36 -14.47
N TYR A 29 -5.58 3.85 -13.52
CA TYR A 29 -5.83 4.05 -12.10
C TYR A 29 -4.77 5.00 -11.53
N ALA A 30 -5.22 6.05 -10.83
CA ALA A 30 -4.37 6.98 -10.13
C ALA A 30 -4.65 6.94 -8.63
N PHE A 31 -3.62 6.92 -7.83
CA PHE A 31 -3.69 7.05 -6.38
C PHE A 31 -2.42 7.71 -5.86
N ILE A 32 -2.47 8.23 -4.65
CA ILE A 32 -1.33 8.88 -4.00
C ILE A 32 -0.74 7.92 -2.99
N VAL A 33 0.59 7.85 -2.94
CA VAL A 33 1.31 7.17 -1.86
C VAL A 33 2.06 8.22 -1.04
N SER A 34 1.91 8.14 0.26
CA SER A 34 2.58 8.98 1.25
C SER A 34 2.99 8.11 2.43
N GLY A 35 3.95 8.51 3.21
CA GLY A 35 4.34 7.84 4.44
C GLY A 35 5.05 8.82 5.36
N ASP A 36 5.38 8.35 6.56
CA ASP A 36 6.23 9.06 7.50
C ASP A 36 5.74 10.50 7.76
N CYS A 37 4.42 10.62 8.01
CA CYS A 37 3.75 11.90 8.27
C CYS A 37 4.23 12.53 9.57
N GLN A 38 4.57 11.69 10.55
CA GLN A 38 5.19 12.01 11.82
C GLN A 38 4.67 13.31 12.44
N TYR A 39 3.35 13.36 12.70
CA TYR A 39 2.77 14.46 13.46
C TYR A 39 3.44 14.53 14.81
N LEU A 40 4.13 15.63 15.09
CA LEU A 40 4.89 15.85 16.31
C LEU A 40 4.30 17.03 17.09
N ALA A 41 4.03 16.84 18.37
CA ALA A 41 3.70 17.92 19.29
C ALA A 41 4.98 18.60 19.80
N GLU A 42 4.95 19.93 19.92
CA GLU A 42 6.08 20.73 20.40
C GLU A 42 6.46 20.37 21.84
N ASN A 43 5.46 20.15 22.68
CA ASN A 43 5.62 19.79 24.09
C ASN A 43 4.34 19.16 24.67
N SER A 44 4.40 18.68 25.89
CA SER A 44 3.27 18.07 26.59
C SER A 44 2.40 19.04 27.36
N ALA A 45 2.74 20.34 27.40
CA ALA A 45 1.99 21.36 28.13
C ALA A 45 0.82 21.91 27.32
N ALA A 46 -0.28 22.23 27.97
CA ALA A 46 -1.41 22.90 27.34
C ALA A 46 -1.20 24.42 27.23
N PRO A 47 -1.67 25.07 26.16
CA PRO A 47 -2.28 24.49 24.97
C PRO A 47 -1.23 23.82 24.06
N MET A 48 -1.46 22.55 23.72
CA MET A 48 -0.56 21.82 22.83
C MET A 48 -0.61 22.37 21.41
N LYS A 49 0.55 22.46 20.79
CA LYS A 49 0.74 22.83 19.38
C LYS A 49 1.58 21.78 18.68
N LEU A 50 1.48 21.75 17.37
CA LEU A 50 2.43 20.99 16.56
C LEU A 50 3.79 21.66 16.60
N ASP A 51 4.84 20.87 16.56
CA ASP A 51 6.18 21.34 16.22
C ASP A 51 6.12 22.11 14.89
N PRO A 52 6.75 23.30 14.81
CA PRO A 52 6.65 24.15 13.63
C PRO A 52 7.09 23.48 12.32
N TYR A 53 8.11 22.59 12.37
CA TYR A 53 8.55 21.84 11.18
C TYR A 53 7.55 20.79 10.77
N ALA A 54 6.99 20.04 11.73
CA ALA A 54 5.96 19.06 11.47
C ALA A 54 4.70 19.73 10.90
N GLU A 55 4.30 20.88 11.43
CA GLU A 55 3.14 21.63 10.92
C GLU A 55 3.37 22.12 9.48
N ILE A 56 4.53 22.73 9.20
CA ILE A 56 4.88 23.22 7.86
C ILE A 56 4.95 22.05 6.88
N ALA A 57 5.63 20.96 7.24
CA ALA A 57 5.77 19.79 6.38
C ALA A 57 4.41 19.19 6.03
N ASN A 58 3.61 18.83 7.02
CA ASN A 58 2.30 18.24 6.81
C ASN A 58 1.34 19.17 6.05
N SER A 59 1.34 20.48 6.36
CA SER A 59 0.56 21.45 5.59
C SER A 59 0.97 21.51 4.12
N ARG A 60 2.27 21.42 3.82
CA ARG A 60 2.77 21.38 2.43
C ARG A 60 2.35 20.09 1.73
N PHE A 61 2.47 18.94 2.40
CA PHE A 61 2.03 17.67 1.84
C PHE A 61 0.55 17.68 1.48
N ILE A 62 -0.31 18.10 2.41
CA ILE A 62 -1.75 18.24 2.16
C ILE A 62 -2.03 19.15 0.97
N LYS A 63 -1.39 20.32 0.90
CA LYS A 63 -1.54 21.27 -0.21
C LYS A 63 -1.06 20.68 -1.55
N LEU A 64 0.02 19.90 -1.54
CA LEU A 64 0.54 19.24 -2.74
C LEU A 64 -0.42 18.15 -3.21
N MET A 65 -0.85 17.27 -2.32
CA MET A 65 -1.80 16.22 -2.66
C MET A 65 -3.06 16.77 -3.29
N ASN A 66 -3.65 17.81 -2.72
CA ASN A 66 -4.85 18.48 -3.27
C ASN A 66 -4.64 19.08 -4.68
N LYS A 67 -3.40 19.22 -5.14
CA LYS A 67 -3.06 19.74 -6.47
C LYS A 67 -2.62 18.65 -7.46
N PHE A 68 -2.63 17.39 -7.07
CA PHE A 68 -2.11 16.32 -7.94
C PHE A 68 -3.01 16.01 -9.13
N GLN A 69 -4.32 16.17 -8.99
CA GLN A 69 -5.26 15.96 -10.09
C GLN A 69 -4.86 16.80 -11.32
N GLY A 70 -4.69 16.13 -12.46
CA GLY A 70 -4.30 16.75 -13.72
C GLY A 70 -2.85 17.24 -13.81
N LYS A 71 -2.00 17.00 -12.81
CA LYS A 71 -0.58 17.37 -12.83
C LYS A 71 0.23 16.55 -13.80
N THR A 72 1.22 17.20 -14.42
CA THR A 72 2.26 16.52 -15.18
C THR A 72 3.36 16.05 -14.22
N ILE A 73 3.70 14.78 -14.33
CA ILE A 73 4.75 14.15 -13.55
C ILE A 73 6.08 14.37 -14.25
N SER A 74 7.13 14.68 -13.48
CA SER A 74 8.48 14.84 -13.99
C SER A 74 8.94 13.58 -14.75
N LYS A 75 9.65 13.75 -15.85
CA LYS A 75 10.26 12.62 -16.59
C LYS A 75 11.19 11.78 -15.73
N LYS A 76 11.85 12.37 -14.71
CA LYS A 76 12.70 11.66 -13.74
C LYS A 76 11.91 10.67 -12.88
N LEU A 77 10.59 10.90 -12.71
CA LEU A 77 9.66 10.05 -11.96
C LEU A 77 8.74 9.23 -12.87
N GLY A 78 9.14 8.99 -14.11
CA GLY A 78 8.38 8.21 -15.08
C GLY A 78 7.60 9.06 -16.10
N GLY A 79 7.39 10.33 -15.84
CA GLY A 79 6.66 11.24 -16.76
C GLY A 79 5.15 10.98 -16.79
N GLY A 80 4.48 11.62 -17.75
CA GLY A 80 3.03 11.48 -17.93
C GLY A 80 2.21 12.56 -17.23
N LYS A 81 0.89 12.38 -17.25
CA LYS A 81 -0.08 13.27 -16.60
C LYS A 81 -1.01 12.43 -15.75
N VAL A 82 -1.34 12.90 -14.57
CA VAL A 82 -2.40 12.31 -13.75
C VAL A 82 -3.73 12.56 -14.46
N SER A 83 -4.17 11.59 -15.26
CA SER A 83 -5.28 11.67 -16.19
C SER A 83 -6.42 10.78 -15.72
N GLY A 84 -7.02 10.91 -14.72
CA GLY A 84 -8.09 10.10 -14.18
C GLY A 84 -8.39 10.55 -12.76
N ASP A 85 -9.44 10.04 -12.18
CA ASP A 85 -9.74 10.35 -10.80
C ASP A 85 -8.73 9.66 -9.88
N ILE A 86 -8.27 10.39 -8.87
CA ILE A 86 -7.48 9.81 -7.81
C ILE A 86 -8.41 9.00 -6.91
N LEU A 87 -8.14 7.70 -6.80
CA LEU A 87 -9.00 6.74 -6.11
C LEU A 87 -8.84 6.75 -4.59
N GLY A 88 -7.68 7.22 -4.11
CA GLY A 88 -7.40 7.26 -2.69
C GLY A 88 -5.95 7.61 -2.37
N ILE A 89 -5.64 7.61 -1.08
CA ILE A 89 -4.31 7.90 -0.55
C ILE A 89 -3.89 6.72 0.30
N LEU A 90 -2.76 6.11 -0.07
CA LEU A 90 -2.10 5.08 0.70
C LEU A 90 -1.08 5.73 1.63
N VAL A 91 -1.13 5.45 2.93
CA VAL A 91 -0.19 5.99 3.91
C VAL A 91 0.58 4.85 4.55
N THR A 92 1.88 4.80 4.31
CA THR A 92 2.75 3.66 4.64
C THR A 92 3.35 3.71 6.05
N GLY A 93 2.60 4.24 7.02
CA GLY A 93 2.97 4.23 8.43
C GLY A 93 3.66 5.50 8.92
N ASP A 94 4.05 5.47 10.19
CA ASP A 94 4.59 6.58 10.94
C ASP A 94 3.69 7.83 10.86
N LEU A 95 2.46 7.63 11.33
CA LEU A 95 1.40 8.64 11.30
C LEU A 95 1.66 9.73 12.35
N ILE A 96 2.16 9.30 13.52
CA ILE A 96 2.59 10.15 14.62
C ILE A 96 4.06 9.89 14.96
N GLU A 97 4.65 10.71 15.83
CA GLU A 97 6.09 10.65 16.13
C GLU A 97 6.39 10.00 17.48
N SER A 98 5.53 10.09 18.47
CA SER A 98 5.99 9.97 19.88
C SER A 98 5.66 8.66 20.57
N LEU A 99 5.08 7.63 19.91
CA LEU A 99 4.71 6.38 20.59
C LEU A 99 5.87 5.39 20.77
N ASP A 100 6.95 5.51 20.04
CA ASP A 100 8.15 4.71 20.24
C ASP A 100 9.13 5.33 21.26
N LYS A 101 8.88 6.57 21.71
CA LYS A 101 9.78 7.28 22.63
C LYS A 101 9.69 6.74 24.03
N ARG A 102 10.84 6.41 24.58
CA ARG A 102 10.99 5.87 25.91
C ARG A 102 11.14 6.98 26.94
N GLY A 103 10.46 6.82 28.06
CA GLY A 103 10.57 7.71 29.22
C GLY A 103 9.83 9.04 29.02
N GLY A 104 9.13 9.46 30.04
CA GLY A 104 8.36 10.68 30.07
C GLY A 104 6.85 10.47 29.89
N ASN A 105 6.09 11.50 30.20
CA ASN A 105 4.63 11.47 30.15
C ASN A 105 4.15 11.96 28.78
N TYR A 106 4.32 11.16 27.75
CA TYR A 106 3.95 11.48 26.37
C TYR A 106 2.47 11.22 25.98
N PRO A 107 1.62 10.51 26.72
CA PRO A 107 0.26 10.19 26.28
C PRO A 107 -0.57 11.39 25.82
N PRO A 108 -0.51 12.59 26.43
CA PRO A 108 -1.21 13.76 25.93
C PRO A 108 -0.71 14.22 24.55
N MET A 109 0.61 14.19 24.33
CA MET A 109 1.22 14.54 23.02
C MET A 109 0.76 13.55 21.96
N GLN A 110 0.89 12.28 22.22
CA GLN A 110 0.51 11.21 21.30
C GLN A 110 -0.96 11.29 20.89
N ARG A 111 -1.87 11.57 21.84
CA ARG A 111 -3.29 11.78 21.54
C ARG A 111 -3.55 13.04 20.73
N PHE A 112 -2.79 14.08 20.96
CA PHE A 112 -2.85 15.32 20.17
C PHE A 112 -2.37 15.07 18.74
N GLU A 113 -1.23 14.42 18.56
CA GLU A 113 -0.67 14.06 17.26
C GLU A 113 -1.65 13.20 16.45
N TRP A 114 -2.20 12.16 17.06
CA TRP A 114 -3.20 11.30 16.44
C TRP A 114 -4.46 12.05 16.00
N LYS A 115 -4.98 12.95 16.85
CA LYS A 115 -6.10 13.82 16.49
C LYS A 115 -5.78 14.73 15.31
N ARG A 116 -4.57 15.24 15.24
CA ARG A 116 -4.11 16.10 14.13
C ARG A 116 -4.03 15.32 12.83
N PHE A 117 -3.46 14.14 12.85
CA PHE A 117 -3.46 13.23 11.70
C PHE A 117 -4.89 12.96 11.21
N GLN A 118 -5.78 12.56 12.11
CA GLN A 118 -7.18 12.29 11.74
C GLN A 118 -7.90 13.51 11.15
N ALA A 119 -7.70 14.70 11.73
CA ALA A 119 -8.33 15.92 11.25
C ALA A 119 -7.84 16.35 9.87
N ASP A 120 -6.56 16.10 9.57
CA ASP A 120 -5.98 16.47 8.28
C ASP A 120 -6.25 15.43 7.20
N TYR A 121 -6.06 14.16 7.48
CA TYR A 121 -6.21 13.09 6.49
C TYR A 121 -7.67 12.62 6.32
N GLY A 122 -8.47 12.63 7.39
CA GLY A 122 -9.80 12.03 7.34
C GLY A 122 -9.77 10.52 7.17
N LEU A 123 -10.85 9.94 6.68
CA LEU A 123 -10.99 8.50 6.40
C LEU A 123 -11.72 8.23 5.08
N LYS A 124 -12.85 8.89 4.88
CA LYS A 124 -13.82 8.55 3.81
C LYS A 124 -13.66 9.43 2.57
N GLY A 125 -12.82 10.47 2.67
CA GLY A 125 -12.68 11.51 1.67
C GLY A 125 -13.65 12.68 1.90
N GLY A 126 -13.10 13.87 2.07
CA GLY A 126 -13.86 15.08 2.39
C GLY A 126 -14.23 15.24 3.87
N ASP A 127 -13.91 14.26 4.71
CA ASP A 127 -14.07 14.32 6.16
C ASP A 127 -12.81 14.78 6.90
N GLY A 128 -11.77 15.13 6.15
CA GLY A 128 -10.56 15.83 6.55
C GLY A 128 -10.25 16.96 5.57
N ARG A 129 -8.96 17.24 5.37
CA ARG A 129 -8.48 18.27 4.40
C ARG A 129 -8.21 17.68 3.01
N LEU A 130 -8.39 16.38 2.84
CA LEU A 130 -8.17 15.63 1.60
C LEU A 130 -9.51 15.13 1.05
N PRO A 131 -9.74 15.25 -0.27
CA PRO A 131 -11.02 14.87 -0.86
C PRO A 131 -11.15 13.35 -1.14
N TRP A 132 -10.10 12.58 -0.90
CA TRP A 132 -10.04 11.15 -1.22
C TRP A 132 -10.01 10.27 0.03
N PRO A 133 -10.51 9.03 -0.04
CA PRO A 133 -10.38 8.05 1.04
C PRO A 133 -8.91 7.78 1.38
N VAL A 134 -8.64 7.51 2.64
CA VAL A 134 -7.29 7.28 3.16
C VAL A 134 -7.16 5.84 3.65
N TYR A 135 -6.06 5.19 3.25
CA TYR A 135 -5.74 3.79 3.53
C TYR A 135 -4.39 3.73 4.25
N GLU A 136 -4.41 4.04 5.55
CA GLU A 136 -3.20 4.02 6.37
C GLU A 136 -2.89 2.65 6.94
N LEU A 137 -1.62 2.37 7.15
CA LEU A 137 -1.10 1.32 8.01
C LEU A 137 -0.26 1.94 9.13
N HIS A 138 0.17 1.17 10.11
CA HIS A 138 1.01 1.66 11.20
C HIS A 138 2.50 1.46 10.90
N GLY A 139 3.33 2.37 11.42
CA GLY A 139 4.77 2.24 11.48
C GLY A 139 5.28 2.03 12.91
N ASN A 140 6.59 2.14 13.09
CA ASN A 140 7.20 1.94 14.40
C ASN A 140 6.90 3.09 15.38
N HIS A 141 6.74 4.32 14.88
CA HIS A 141 6.34 5.47 15.70
C HIS A 141 4.86 5.45 16.12
N ASP A 142 4.04 4.62 15.52
CA ASP A 142 2.61 4.45 15.86
C ASP A 142 2.37 3.38 16.91
N GLY A 143 3.33 2.50 17.12
CA GLY A 143 3.26 1.39 18.07
C GLY A 143 3.94 0.14 17.52
N PRO A 144 5.24 -0.01 17.76
CA PRO A 144 6.04 -1.09 17.17
C PRO A 144 5.58 -2.49 17.60
N GLN A 145 4.93 -2.61 18.75
CA GLN A 145 4.41 -3.88 19.28
C GLN A 145 2.96 -4.16 18.83
N GLY A 146 2.33 -3.19 18.14
CA GLY A 146 0.98 -3.34 17.64
C GLY A 146 -0.11 -3.35 18.71
N ASP A 147 0.09 -2.67 19.84
CA ASP A 147 -0.77 -2.69 21.03
C ASP A 147 -1.08 -1.31 21.61
N THR A 148 -0.95 -0.25 20.81
CA THR A 148 -1.20 1.12 21.25
C THR A 148 -2.61 1.61 20.88
N PHE A 149 -3.02 2.76 21.44
CA PHE A 149 -4.31 3.37 21.10
C PHE A 149 -4.37 3.85 19.64
N VAL A 150 -3.23 4.12 18.97
CA VAL A 150 -3.20 4.41 17.52
C VAL A 150 -3.54 3.14 16.74
N ILE A 151 -2.99 2.00 17.12
CA ILE A 151 -3.33 0.70 16.53
C ILE A 151 -4.82 0.39 16.72
N GLU A 152 -5.35 0.59 17.93
CA GLU A 152 -6.79 0.44 18.20
C GLU A 152 -7.61 1.42 17.36
N GLY A 153 -7.11 2.65 17.19
CA GLY A 153 -7.71 3.66 16.32
C GLY A 153 -7.76 3.22 14.86
N ILE A 154 -6.68 2.64 14.32
CA ILE A 154 -6.63 2.08 12.96
C ILE A 154 -7.61 0.92 12.83
N ILE A 155 -7.63 -0.01 13.77
CA ILE A 155 -8.59 -1.14 13.80
C ILE A 155 -10.03 -0.64 13.78
N SER A 156 -10.33 0.39 14.57
CA SER A 156 -11.67 1.01 14.58
C SER A 156 -12.00 1.65 13.23
N ARG A 157 -11.07 2.41 12.66
CA ARG A 157 -11.23 3.05 11.35
C ARG A 157 -11.42 2.01 10.22
N ASN A 158 -10.74 0.87 10.29
CA ASN A 158 -10.89 -0.20 9.30
C ASN A 158 -12.31 -0.80 9.24
N LYS A 159 -13.10 -0.68 10.31
CA LYS A 159 -14.52 -1.09 10.31
C LYS A 159 -15.39 -0.18 9.44
N GLU A 160 -15.01 1.09 9.34
CA GLU A 160 -15.75 2.13 8.63
C GLU A 160 -15.11 2.54 7.30
N ARG A 161 -13.91 2.07 7.02
CA ARG A 161 -13.15 2.43 5.82
C ARG A 161 -13.88 1.99 4.57
N PRO A 162 -14.07 2.89 3.58
CA PRO A 162 -14.80 2.54 2.37
C PRO A 162 -14.04 1.50 1.53
N GLY A 163 -14.77 0.61 0.90
CA GLY A 163 -14.25 -0.34 -0.08
C GLY A 163 -13.42 -1.50 0.46
N VAL A 164 -13.27 -1.64 1.79
CA VAL A 164 -12.52 -2.77 2.38
C VAL A 164 -13.19 -4.09 2.01
N SER A 165 -12.42 -4.96 1.35
CA SER A 165 -12.87 -6.27 0.85
C SER A 165 -12.62 -7.40 1.86
N SER A 166 -11.55 -7.28 2.66
CA SER A 166 -11.17 -8.26 3.68
C SER A 166 -10.44 -7.59 4.84
N ARG A 167 -10.52 -8.18 6.01
CA ARG A 167 -9.79 -7.77 7.23
C ARG A 167 -9.25 -8.99 7.95
N SER A 168 -8.08 -8.86 8.55
CA SER A 168 -7.52 -9.86 9.46
C SER A 168 -8.41 -10.06 10.70
N THR A 169 -8.26 -11.18 11.36
CA THR A 169 -9.01 -11.52 12.59
C THR A 169 -8.83 -10.45 13.67
N ASN A 170 -7.62 -9.88 13.79
CA ASN A 170 -7.35 -8.77 14.72
C ASN A 170 -7.81 -7.40 14.20
N GLY A 171 -8.30 -7.31 12.96
CA GLY A 171 -8.82 -6.09 12.33
C GLY A 171 -7.77 -5.07 11.88
N LEU A 172 -6.47 -5.36 12.05
CA LEU A 172 -5.39 -4.41 11.76
C LEU A 172 -4.99 -4.41 10.28
N HIS A 173 -4.84 -5.61 9.70
CA HIS A 173 -4.52 -5.77 8.28
C HIS A 173 -5.78 -5.83 7.46
N TYR A 174 -5.75 -5.30 6.25
CA TYR A 174 -6.93 -5.26 5.39
C TYR A 174 -6.56 -5.15 3.92
N SER A 175 -7.51 -5.52 3.07
CA SER A 175 -7.40 -5.39 1.62
C SER A 175 -8.61 -4.70 1.02
N TRP A 176 -8.43 -4.14 -0.18
CA TRP A 176 -9.49 -3.52 -1.00
C TRP A 176 -9.14 -3.61 -2.47
N ASP A 177 -10.12 -3.28 -3.30
CA ASP A 177 -9.97 -3.31 -4.75
C ASP A 177 -10.18 -1.94 -5.38
N TRP A 178 -9.31 -1.59 -6.33
CA TRP A 178 -9.52 -0.50 -7.27
C TRP A 178 -9.55 -1.06 -8.70
N GLY A 179 -10.76 -1.31 -9.21
CA GLY A 179 -10.93 -2.03 -10.46
C GLY A 179 -10.26 -3.40 -10.45
N PRO A 180 -9.34 -3.71 -11.37
CA PRO A 180 -8.61 -4.97 -11.36
C PRO A 180 -7.51 -5.05 -10.30
N LEU A 181 -7.07 -3.92 -9.75
CA LEU A 181 -6.00 -3.88 -8.76
C LEU A 181 -6.49 -4.41 -7.42
N HIS A 182 -5.75 -5.33 -6.82
CA HIS A 182 -5.95 -5.77 -5.44
C HIS A 182 -4.85 -5.19 -4.55
N LEU A 183 -5.23 -4.46 -3.51
CA LEU A 183 -4.30 -3.78 -2.61
C LEU A 183 -4.39 -4.37 -1.21
N VAL A 184 -3.24 -4.57 -0.56
CA VAL A 184 -3.16 -5.19 0.77
C VAL A 184 -2.26 -4.39 1.69
N ASN A 185 -2.79 -3.94 2.82
CA ASN A 185 -2.06 -3.28 3.91
C ASN A 185 -1.69 -4.28 5.01
N LEU A 186 -0.39 -4.37 5.32
CA LEU A 186 0.20 -5.43 6.16
C LEU A 186 0.91 -4.90 7.42
N GLY A 187 0.73 -3.62 7.75
CA GLY A 187 1.28 -3.02 8.96
C GLY A 187 2.80 -2.87 8.93
N ILE A 188 3.46 -3.14 10.06
CA ILE A 188 4.87 -2.77 10.24
C ILE A 188 5.81 -3.58 9.36
N PHE A 189 5.65 -4.88 9.28
CA PHE A 189 6.32 -5.79 8.34
C PHE A 189 5.48 -7.05 8.14
N VAL A 190 5.84 -7.92 7.20
CA VAL A 190 5.07 -9.13 6.92
C VAL A 190 5.72 -10.33 7.58
N GLY A 191 5.02 -10.96 8.52
CA GLY A 191 5.55 -12.09 9.26
C GLY A 191 4.58 -12.62 10.32
N GLU A 192 5.03 -13.64 11.02
CA GLU A 192 4.39 -14.22 12.20
C GLU A 192 5.24 -13.99 13.45
N GLY A 193 6.55 -14.03 13.29
CA GLY A 193 7.51 -13.88 14.36
C GLY A 193 7.73 -12.42 14.77
N GLU A 194 7.91 -12.22 16.07
CA GLU A 194 8.31 -10.92 16.59
C GLU A 194 9.81 -10.67 16.31
N LYS A 195 10.13 -9.49 15.82
CA LYS A 195 11.50 -9.05 15.71
C LYS A 195 11.91 -8.32 16.96
N LYS A 196 12.89 -8.88 17.68
CA LYS A 196 13.53 -8.25 18.85
C LYS A 196 14.88 -7.68 18.43
N ARG A 197 15.05 -6.39 18.58
CA ARG A 197 16.33 -5.70 18.47
C ARG A 197 16.59 -4.97 19.77
N GLU A 198 17.85 -4.71 20.08
CA GLU A 198 18.24 -3.95 21.27
C GLU A 198 17.42 -2.65 21.35
N GLY A 199 16.53 -2.63 22.32
CA GLY A 199 15.68 -1.50 22.54
C GLY A 199 14.39 -1.41 21.71
N HIS A 200 14.20 -2.23 20.69
CA HIS A 200 13.01 -2.22 19.85
C HIS A 200 12.41 -3.61 19.72
N HIS A 201 11.10 -3.67 19.82
CA HIS A 201 10.31 -4.87 19.69
C HIS A 201 9.22 -4.63 18.67
N TYR A 202 9.31 -5.28 17.52
CA TYR A 202 8.35 -5.15 16.41
C TYR A 202 7.50 -6.40 16.31
N SER A 203 6.19 -6.23 16.19
CA SER A 203 5.24 -7.33 16.03
C SER A 203 4.46 -7.20 14.73
N PRO A 204 4.52 -8.19 13.83
CA PRO A 204 3.77 -8.20 12.57
C PRO A 204 2.28 -8.52 12.77
N ARG A 205 1.86 -8.96 13.96
CA ARG A 205 0.46 -9.24 14.31
C ARG A 205 -0.24 -10.17 13.30
N SER A 206 0.43 -11.27 12.92
CA SER A 206 -0.07 -12.29 11.97
C SER A 206 -0.38 -11.73 10.58
N SER A 207 0.42 -10.80 10.11
CA SER A 207 0.23 -10.20 8.78
C SER A 207 0.50 -11.19 7.64
N LEU A 208 1.39 -12.16 7.83
CA LEU A 208 1.70 -13.19 6.83
C LEU A 208 0.54 -14.19 6.68
N GLU A 209 -0.05 -14.61 7.80
CA GLU A 209 -1.26 -15.46 7.78
C GLU A 209 -2.40 -14.76 7.03
N PHE A 210 -2.66 -13.48 7.37
CA PHE A 210 -3.66 -12.68 6.66
C PHE A 210 -3.36 -12.59 5.17
N LEU A 211 -2.10 -12.31 4.78
CA LEU A 211 -1.70 -12.21 3.38
C LEU A 211 -1.99 -13.51 2.61
N LYS A 212 -1.63 -14.65 3.19
CA LYS A 212 -1.88 -15.98 2.59
C LYS A 212 -3.37 -16.22 2.36
N GLU A 213 -4.17 -15.98 3.38
CA GLU A 213 -5.62 -16.16 3.29
C GLU A 213 -6.27 -15.21 2.28
N ASP A 214 -5.88 -13.94 2.32
CA ASP A 214 -6.44 -12.90 1.47
C ASP A 214 -6.12 -13.15 0.00
N LEU A 215 -4.84 -13.38 -0.33
CA LEU A 215 -4.44 -13.70 -1.70
C LEU A 215 -5.09 -14.99 -2.20
N GLY A 216 -5.21 -16.01 -1.36
CA GLY A 216 -5.89 -17.24 -1.72
C GLY A 216 -7.38 -17.03 -2.03
N LYS A 217 -8.08 -16.27 -1.22
CA LYS A 217 -9.53 -16.04 -1.34
C LYS A 217 -9.89 -14.97 -2.37
N ARG A 218 -9.10 -13.88 -2.48
CA ARG A 218 -9.46 -12.69 -3.26
C ARG A 218 -8.79 -12.65 -4.63
N VAL A 219 -7.60 -13.21 -4.75
CA VAL A 219 -6.84 -13.24 -6.00
C VAL A 219 -6.89 -14.60 -6.66
N GLY A 220 -6.58 -15.67 -5.93
CA GLY A 220 -6.59 -17.04 -6.45
C GLY A 220 -5.80 -17.16 -7.75
N ALA A 221 -6.35 -17.87 -8.72
CA ALA A 221 -5.75 -18.06 -10.05
C ALA A 221 -6.10 -16.97 -11.07
N SER A 222 -6.70 -15.84 -10.65
CA SER A 222 -7.18 -14.80 -11.58
C SER A 222 -6.07 -14.07 -12.33
N GLY A 223 -4.84 -14.08 -11.80
CA GLY A 223 -3.70 -13.32 -12.36
C GLY A 223 -3.83 -11.80 -12.23
N ARG A 224 -4.85 -11.29 -11.52
CA ARG A 224 -5.05 -9.86 -11.31
C ARG A 224 -3.83 -9.23 -10.62
N PRO A 225 -3.49 -7.97 -10.94
CA PRO A 225 -2.35 -7.31 -10.32
C PRO A 225 -2.59 -7.03 -8.84
N VAL A 226 -1.55 -7.26 -8.04
CA VAL A 226 -1.54 -7.07 -6.59
C VAL A 226 -0.53 -6.00 -6.21
N ILE A 227 -0.92 -5.14 -5.28
CA ILE A 227 -0.05 -4.15 -4.65
C ILE A 227 -0.01 -4.44 -3.14
N LEU A 228 1.19 -4.52 -2.59
CA LEU A 228 1.40 -4.74 -1.17
C LEU A 228 1.95 -3.49 -0.49
N SER A 229 1.56 -3.26 0.74
CA SER A 229 2.08 -2.14 1.54
C SER A 229 2.40 -2.58 2.96
N PHE A 230 3.56 -2.15 3.41
CA PHE A 230 4.08 -2.36 4.77
C PHE A 230 5.01 -1.22 5.13
N HIS A 231 5.39 -1.06 6.39
CA HIS A 231 6.21 0.07 6.80
C HIS A 231 7.71 -0.20 6.65
N LEU A 232 8.23 -1.29 7.24
CA LEU A 232 9.65 -1.63 7.22
C LEU A 232 10.01 -2.37 5.93
N PRO A 233 10.93 -1.87 5.11
CA PRO A 233 11.38 -2.58 3.91
C PRO A 233 12.23 -3.81 4.27
N PRO A 234 12.13 -4.91 3.50
CA PRO A 234 12.77 -6.17 3.84
C PRO A 234 14.28 -6.24 3.57
N PHE A 235 14.89 -5.18 3.04
CA PHE A 235 16.29 -5.17 2.56
C PHE A 235 17.22 -4.22 3.30
N ILE A 236 16.76 -3.59 4.37
CA ILE A 236 17.61 -2.75 5.21
C ILE A 236 18.19 -3.63 6.31
N ALA A 237 19.52 -3.82 6.29
CA ALA A 237 20.23 -4.68 7.24
C ALA A 237 19.92 -4.36 8.72
N GLU A 238 19.60 -3.11 8.98
CA GLU A 238 19.25 -2.62 10.31
C GLU A 238 17.86 -3.07 10.77
N TYR A 239 16.94 -3.25 9.83
CA TYR A 239 15.54 -3.60 10.06
C TYR A 239 15.14 -4.88 9.32
N ASP A 240 16.11 -5.78 9.07
CA ASP A 240 15.83 -7.05 8.41
C ASP A 240 14.70 -7.79 9.10
N TRP A 241 13.78 -8.29 8.29
CA TRP A 241 12.74 -9.17 8.77
C TRP A 241 13.36 -10.48 9.30
N PRO A 242 12.68 -11.22 10.19
CA PRO A 242 13.10 -12.58 10.50
C PRO A 242 13.26 -13.38 9.21
N LYS A 243 14.36 -14.14 9.10
CA LYS A 243 14.72 -14.83 7.84
C LYS A 243 13.65 -15.81 7.38
N GLU A 244 13.04 -16.48 8.34
CA GLU A 244 11.96 -17.44 8.09
C GLU A 244 10.71 -16.75 7.55
N ASP A 245 10.32 -15.62 8.13
CA ASP A 245 9.19 -14.81 7.67
C ASP A 245 9.46 -14.25 6.27
N LEU A 246 10.67 -13.77 6.02
CA LEU A 246 11.06 -13.26 4.71
C LEU A 246 11.01 -14.36 3.64
N ALA A 247 11.52 -15.56 3.95
CA ALA A 247 11.48 -16.69 3.02
C ALA A 247 10.04 -17.11 2.69
N GLU A 248 9.18 -17.20 3.70
CA GLU A 248 7.79 -17.59 3.52
C GLU A 248 6.97 -16.50 2.83
N PHE A 249 7.25 -15.22 3.09
CA PHE A 249 6.68 -14.09 2.35
C PHE A 249 6.97 -14.21 0.85
N TRP A 250 8.24 -14.44 0.47
CA TRP A 250 8.62 -14.60 -0.94
C TRP A 250 7.95 -15.80 -1.59
N LYS A 251 7.93 -16.91 -0.91
CA LYS A 251 7.25 -18.11 -1.38
C LYS A 251 5.76 -17.83 -1.62
N THR A 252 5.13 -17.10 -0.72
CA THR A 252 3.71 -16.75 -0.82
C THR A 252 3.45 -15.88 -2.04
N ILE A 253 4.15 -14.74 -2.16
CA ILE A 253 3.85 -13.77 -3.22
C ILE A 253 4.29 -14.21 -4.62
N ASN A 254 5.27 -15.14 -4.72
CA ASN A 254 5.76 -15.66 -6.00
C ASN A 254 4.69 -16.43 -6.81
N ALA A 255 3.59 -16.81 -6.17
CA ALA A 255 2.45 -17.45 -6.83
C ALA A 255 1.48 -16.44 -7.47
N TYR A 256 1.64 -15.15 -7.21
CA TYR A 256 0.70 -14.09 -7.60
C TYR A 256 1.37 -13.02 -8.46
N ASN A 257 0.55 -12.25 -9.16
CA ASN A 257 1.01 -11.12 -9.98
C ASN A 257 1.21 -9.86 -9.12
N VAL A 258 2.19 -9.88 -8.21
CA VAL A 258 2.56 -8.70 -7.42
C VAL A 258 3.33 -7.74 -8.32
N VAL A 259 2.78 -6.55 -8.55
CA VAL A 259 3.32 -5.56 -9.50
C VAL A 259 4.08 -4.43 -8.80
N ALA A 260 3.78 -4.15 -7.53
CA ALA A 260 4.49 -3.14 -6.75
C ALA A 260 4.40 -3.43 -5.25
N MET A 261 5.38 -2.90 -4.50
CA MET A 261 5.35 -2.85 -3.04
C MET A 261 5.69 -1.42 -2.60
N PHE A 262 4.93 -0.90 -1.63
CA PHE A 262 5.15 0.41 -1.04
C PHE A 262 5.54 0.29 0.42
N HIS A 263 6.49 1.11 0.83
CA HIS A 263 6.96 1.13 2.22
C HIS A 263 7.27 2.55 2.69
N GLY A 264 7.40 2.73 3.99
CA GLY A 264 7.87 3.94 4.65
C GLY A 264 9.24 3.77 5.28
N HIS A 265 9.43 4.37 6.44
CA HIS A 265 10.55 4.21 7.37
C HIS A 265 11.90 4.80 6.91
N THR A 266 12.20 4.76 5.63
CA THR A 266 13.55 5.12 5.14
C THR A 266 13.77 6.61 4.98
N HIS A 267 12.70 7.41 5.05
CA HIS A 267 12.71 8.86 4.84
C HIS A 267 13.52 9.27 3.60
N GLY A 268 13.44 8.46 2.54
CA GLY A 268 14.23 8.64 1.34
C GLY A 268 13.95 9.98 0.66
N SER A 269 14.99 10.80 0.49
CA SER A 269 14.92 12.03 -0.29
C SER A 269 16.09 12.07 -1.27
N PRO A 270 15.85 12.21 -2.56
CA PRO A 270 14.55 12.24 -3.25
C PRO A 270 13.86 10.86 -3.27
N PRO A 271 12.56 10.80 -3.60
CA PRO A 271 11.86 9.54 -3.81
C PRO A 271 12.68 8.64 -4.73
N SER A 272 13.08 7.49 -4.26
CA SER A 272 13.87 6.54 -5.05
C SER A 272 13.00 5.37 -5.46
N ARG A 273 13.11 4.98 -6.73
CA ARG A 273 12.58 3.73 -7.22
C ARG A 273 13.69 2.71 -7.09
N ASN A 274 13.62 1.85 -6.11
CA ASN A 274 14.55 0.73 -5.97
C ASN A 274 13.94 -0.49 -6.65
N ARG A 275 14.66 -1.05 -7.61
CA ARG A 275 14.28 -2.31 -8.22
C ARG A 275 14.91 -3.43 -7.43
N TRP A 276 14.13 -4.11 -6.63
CA TRP A 276 14.64 -5.19 -5.85
C TRP A 276 14.65 -6.51 -6.63
N ASN A 277 15.82 -7.07 -6.70
CA ASN A 277 16.04 -8.35 -7.35
C ASN A 277 16.00 -9.48 -6.31
N GLY A 278 14.81 -9.90 -5.94
CA GLY A 278 14.58 -11.03 -5.05
C GLY A 278 14.94 -12.40 -5.63
N ARG A 279 15.80 -12.48 -6.65
CA ARG A 279 16.12 -13.73 -7.37
C ARG A 279 16.55 -14.88 -6.48
N GLN A 280 17.21 -14.58 -5.37
CA GLN A 280 17.59 -15.61 -4.41
C GLN A 280 16.39 -16.25 -3.68
N PHE A 281 15.27 -15.52 -3.57
CA PHE A 281 14.05 -15.96 -2.87
C PHE A 281 12.89 -16.23 -3.85
N ALA A 282 12.88 -15.57 -4.99
CA ALA A 282 11.85 -15.66 -6.01
C ALA A 282 12.47 -15.69 -7.42
N PRO A 283 13.10 -16.83 -7.81
CA PRO A 283 13.84 -16.94 -9.07
C PRO A 283 12.97 -16.77 -10.33
N LYS A 284 11.65 -16.81 -10.22
CA LYS A 284 10.71 -16.60 -11.33
C LYS A 284 10.44 -15.12 -11.62
N LEU A 285 10.80 -14.21 -10.74
CA LEU A 285 10.69 -12.77 -10.99
C LEU A 285 11.80 -12.33 -11.94
N LYS A 286 11.51 -12.32 -13.24
CA LYS A 286 12.50 -12.03 -14.30
C LYS A 286 13.12 -10.64 -14.19
N ASP A 287 12.35 -9.65 -13.74
CA ASP A 287 12.71 -8.24 -13.82
C ASP A 287 12.79 -7.51 -12.47
N GLY A 288 12.60 -8.23 -11.35
CA GLY A 288 12.49 -7.64 -10.02
C GLY A 288 11.16 -6.91 -9.79
N LEU A 289 10.87 -6.58 -8.55
CA LEU A 289 9.71 -5.78 -8.15
C LEU A 289 10.12 -4.33 -7.92
N ASP A 290 9.29 -3.41 -8.34
CA ASP A 290 9.47 -2.01 -8.02
C ASP A 290 9.09 -1.77 -6.55
N LEU A 291 10.02 -1.22 -5.80
CA LEU A 291 9.88 -0.78 -4.42
C LEU A 291 9.89 0.74 -4.39
N PHE A 292 8.92 1.31 -3.74
CA PHE A 292 8.73 2.75 -3.64
C PHE A 292 8.59 3.18 -2.18
#